data_d2325f0f49053e1b579596759fb0a182
#
_entry.id   d2325f0f49053e1b579596759fb0a182
#
_cell.length_a   1.000
_cell.length_b   1.000
_cell.length_c   1.000
_cell.angle_alpha   90.00
_cell.angle_beta   90.00
_cell.angle_gamma   90.00
#
_symmetry.space_group_name_H-M   'P 1'
#
loop_
_entity.id
_entity.type
_entity.pdbx_description
1 polymer ?
#
loop_
_entity_poly.entity_id
_entity_poly.type
_entity_poly.pdbx_seq_one_letter_code
_entity_poly.pdbx_strand_id
1 'polypeptide(L)'
;MSAPIVAVIGGGQLARMMQEEASALGIHLRALVEAADGSTGQVTPDAPVGAADDEAAVRAVVTGDGTDGPAGGPASVLTFEHEHQDSALLERLQAEGVSVQPTPQALTLARDKLAMRRMMSGAGLPQPAWAEIGGPQQESTEQMVDAIEAFAAEHGWPVVLKTPRGGYDGHGVLLVRSAESLRQREAAEWIASVARARAGQGDGRGAGGGGSLGGAAVTSLLVEQAIPFTRELAVLLARTPSGQVAVWPVAQTVQEDGMCAEVLAPAPGLDSAAVEEAELIGRTVAERAGVTGVLAVELFAVETFGEPTRLYVNELAMRPHNSGHWTQDGSVTSQFAQHLRAVLDLPLGATEATAHTTVMVN
;
A
#
# COMPACT_ATOMS: atom_id res chain seq x y z
N MET A 1 -33.49 5.52 9.66
CA MET A 1 -32.11 6.06 9.46
C MET A 1 -31.78 5.82 8.00
N SER A 2 -31.25 6.82 7.30
CA SER A 2 -30.74 6.64 5.93
C SER A 2 -29.50 5.73 5.95
N ALA A 3 -29.28 4.98 4.86
CA ALA A 3 -28.06 4.20 4.69
C ALA A 3 -26.83 5.13 4.76
N PRO A 4 -25.72 4.73 5.41
CA PRO A 4 -24.49 5.50 5.37
C PRO A 4 -23.95 5.53 3.93
N ILE A 5 -23.37 6.66 3.51
CA ILE A 5 -22.78 6.83 2.19
C ILE A 5 -21.25 6.72 2.35
N VAL A 6 -20.64 5.81 1.62
CA VAL A 6 -19.20 5.69 1.50
C VAL A 6 -18.77 6.22 0.12
N ALA A 7 -18.00 7.30 0.10
CA ALA A 7 -17.36 7.80 -1.11
C ALA A 7 -16.06 7.05 -1.34
N VAL A 8 -15.83 6.57 -2.56
CA VAL A 8 -14.59 5.89 -2.97
C VAL A 8 -13.97 6.63 -4.15
N ILE A 9 -12.68 6.94 -4.08
CA ILE A 9 -11.93 7.43 -5.23
C ILE A 9 -11.24 6.26 -5.91
N GLY A 10 -11.58 6.04 -7.19
CA GLY A 10 -11.11 4.98 -8.04
C GLY A 10 -12.26 4.11 -8.57
N GLY A 11 -12.15 3.70 -9.82
CA GLY A 11 -13.18 2.97 -10.58
C GLY A 11 -12.75 1.58 -11.04
N GLY A 12 -11.72 1.00 -10.46
CA GLY A 12 -11.16 -0.30 -10.82
C GLY A 12 -11.85 -1.50 -10.15
N GLN A 13 -11.10 -2.57 -10.04
CA GLN A 13 -11.65 -3.85 -9.56
C GLN A 13 -11.95 -3.84 -8.06
N LEU A 14 -11.13 -3.16 -7.25
CA LEU A 14 -11.31 -3.14 -5.80
C LEU A 14 -12.59 -2.41 -5.39
N ALA A 15 -12.88 -1.27 -6.02
CA ALA A 15 -14.12 -0.53 -5.79
C ALA A 15 -15.34 -1.31 -6.29
N ARG A 16 -15.22 -2.06 -7.39
CA ARG A 16 -16.27 -3.00 -7.85
C ARG A 16 -16.59 -4.05 -6.78
N MET A 17 -15.57 -4.68 -6.20
CA MET A 17 -15.74 -5.68 -5.14
C MET A 17 -16.31 -5.05 -3.85
N MET A 18 -15.95 -3.80 -3.53
CA MET A 18 -16.57 -3.06 -2.44
C MET A 18 -18.08 -2.84 -2.69
N GLN A 19 -18.51 -2.62 -3.95
CA GLN A 19 -19.93 -2.43 -4.27
C GLN A 19 -20.77 -3.67 -3.94
N GLU A 20 -20.26 -4.87 -4.17
CA GLU A 20 -20.95 -6.12 -3.83
C GLU A 20 -21.23 -6.18 -2.33
N GLU A 21 -20.22 -5.92 -1.51
CA GLU A 21 -20.32 -5.93 -0.06
C GLU A 21 -21.14 -4.76 0.50
N ALA A 22 -21.04 -3.59 -0.13
CA ALA A 22 -21.84 -2.42 0.26
C ALA A 22 -23.32 -2.73 0.14
N SER A 23 -23.72 -3.40 -0.95
CA SER A 23 -25.11 -3.83 -1.15
C SER A 23 -25.58 -4.79 -0.07
N ALA A 24 -24.74 -5.77 0.31
CA ALA A 24 -25.06 -6.74 1.38
C ALA A 24 -25.15 -6.09 2.76
N LEU A 25 -24.33 -5.05 3.01
CA LEU A 25 -24.28 -4.33 4.30
C LEU A 25 -25.31 -3.19 4.41
N GLY A 26 -26.07 -2.90 3.35
CA GLY A 26 -27.00 -1.77 3.32
C GLY A 26 -26.28 -0.40 3.32
N ILE A 27 -25.09 -0.35 2.75
CA ILE A 27 -24.27 0.85 2.57
C ILE A 27 -24.50 1.36 1.14
N HIS A 28 -24.64 2.68 0.99
CA HIS A 28 -24.64 3.32 -0.32
C HIS A 28 -23.20 3.64 -0.73
N LEU A 29 -22.71 3.01 -1.81
CA LEU A 29 -21.39 3.32 -2.36
C LEU A 29 -21.52 4.39 -3.44
N ARG A 30 -20.73 5.45 -3.34
CA ARG A 30 -20.55 6.46 -4.37
C ARG A 30 -19.11 6.45 -4.84
N ALA A 31 -18.86 6.05 -6.09
CA ALA A 31 -17.51 5.86 -6.61
C ALA A 31 -17.17 6.92 -7.65
N LEU A 32 -16.09 7.68 -7.45
CA LEU A 32 -15.51 8.52 -8.49
C LEU A 32 -14.73 7.64 -9.46
N VAL A 33 -15.24 7.49 -10.67
CA VAL A 33 -14.68 6.59 -11.68
C VAL A 33 -14.07 7.37 -12.86
N GLU A 34 -13.02 6.85 -13.46
CA GLU A 34 -12.39 7.48 -14.63
C GLU A 34 -13.22 7.31 -15.90
N ALA A 35 -14.05 6.27 -15.97
CA ALA A 35 -14.91 5.97 -17.10
C ALA A 35 -16.21 5.27 -16.65
N ALA A 36 -17.35 5.66 -17.23
CA ALA A 36 -18.64 5.08 -16.89
C ALA A 36 -18.76 3.59 -17.28
N ASP A 37 -17.99 3.13 -18.26
CA ASP A 37 -17.90 1.74 -18.71
C ASP A 37 -16.73 0.99 -18.05
N GLY A 38 -16.02 1.61 -17.11
CA GLY A 38 -14.97 0.99 -16.30
C GLY A 38 -15.52 -0.06 -15.36
N SER A 39 -14.63 -0.80 -14.70
CA SER A 39 -14.96 -1.96 -13.86
C SER A 39 -16.04 -1.66 -12.82
N THR A 40 -15.91 -0.57 -12.06
CA THR A 40 -16.87 -0.14 -11.05
C THR A 40 -18.09 0.54 -11.67
N GLY A 41 -17.89 1.39 -12.68
CA GLY A 41 -19.00 2.11 -13.35
C GLY A 41 -20.07 1.20 -13.93
N GLN A 42 -19.71 -0.03 -14.33
CA GLN A 42 -20.67 -1.01 -14.83
C GLN A 42 -21.63 -1.57 -13.77
N VAL A 43 -21.30 -1.49 -12.48
CA VAL A 43 -22.06 -2.15 -11.40
C VAL A 43 -22.49 -1.19 -10.29
N THR A 44 -21.94 0.01 -10.22
CA THR A 44 -22.26 1.00 -9.18
C THR A 44 -23.22 2.03 -9.74
N PRO A 45 -24.46 2.13 -9.19
CA PRO A 45 -25.47 3.07 -9.68
C PRO A 45 -25.09 4.54 -9.50
N ASP A 46 -24.31 4.87 -8.47
CA ASP A 46 -23.81 6.21 -8.14
C ASP A 46 -22.29 6.26 -8.44
N ALA A 47 -21.96 6.43 -9.72
CA ALA A 47 -20.60 6.41 -10.22
C ALA A 47 -20.30 7.66 -11.10
N PRO A 48 -20.20 8.86 -10.51
CA PRO A 48 -19.82 10.06 -11.25
C PRO A 48 -18.43 9.90 -11.88
N VAL A 49 -18.30 10.41 -13.12
CA VAL A 49 -17.05 10.34 -13.88
C VAL A 49 -16.18 11.56 -13.57
N GLY A 50 -14.92 11.32 -13.21
CA GLY A 50 -13.92 12.36 -12.95
C GLY A 50 -12.57 11.76 -12.59
N ALA A 51 -11.54 12.60 -12.62
CA ALA A 51 -10.19 12.18 -12.24
C ALA A 51 -9.95 12.32 -10.72
N ALA A 52 -9.09 11.47 -10.17
CA ALA A 52 -8.74 11.49 -8.75
C ALA A 52 -7.98 12.77 -8.32
N ASP A 53 -7.38 13.50 -9.26
CA ASP A 53 -6.70 14.78 -9.07
C ASP A 53 -7.58 16.01 -9.42
N ASP A 54 -8.83 15.79 -9.87
CA ASP A 54 -9.81 16.85 -10.05
C ASP A 54 -10.50 17.18 -8.72
N GLU A 55 -10.06 18.27 -8.09
CA GLU A 55 -10.62 18.73 -6.81
C GLU A 55 -12.14 18.92 -6.87
N ALA A 56 -12.68 19.44 -7.97
CA ALA A 56 -14.13 19.67 -8.07
C ALA A 56 -14.90 18.35 -8.11
N ALA A 57 -14.41 17.34 -8.84
CA ALA A 57 -15.00 16.01 -8.91
C ALA A 57 -14.92 15.30 -7.55
N VAL A 58 -13.76 15.34 -6.88
CA VAL A 58 -13.58 14.77 -5.54
C VAL A 58 -14.51 15.44 -4.52
N ARG A 59 -14.64 16.76 -4.54
CA ARG A 59 -15.56 17.47 -3.66
C ARG A 59 -17.01 17.10 -3.92
N ALA A 60 -17.43 16.99 -5.16
CA ALA A 60 -18.78 16.59 -5.53
C ALA A 60 -19.13 15.18 -5.00
N VAL A 61 -18.19 14.24 -5.10
CA VAL A 61 -18.37 12.87 -4.55
C VAL A 61 -18.55 12.89 -3.03
N VAL A 62 -17.86 13.78 -2.33
CA VAL A 62 -17.96 13.91 -0.86
C VAL A 62 -19.23 14.64 -0.45
N THR A 63 -19.59 15.74 -1.11
CA THR A 63 -20.73 16.58 -0.70
C THR A 63 -22.10 16.04 -1.17
N GLY A 64 -22.13 15.24 -2.25
CA GLY A 64 -23.35 14.86 -2.94
C GLY A 64 -23.91 16.00 -3.79
N ASP A 65 -25.00 15.72 -4.48
CA ASP A 65 -25.67 16.68 -5.39
C ASP A 65 -26.80 17.47 -4.73
N GLY A 66 -27.07 17.22 -3.44
CA GLY A 66 -28.09 17.92 -2.66
C GLY A 66 -29.53 17.55 -3.04
N THR A 67 -29.73 16.50 -3.85
CA THR A 67 -31.07 16.01 -4.18
C THR A 67 -31.74 15.35 -2.99
N ASP A 68 -33.08 15.41 -2.95
CA ASP A 68 -33.88 14.68 -1.95
C ASP A 68 -33.78 13.18 -2.22
N GLY A 69 -33.13 12.45 -1.32
CA GLY A 69 -33.02 10.99 -1.41
C GLY A 69 -31.83 10.44 -0.64
N PRO A 70 -31.75 9.12 -0.45
CA PRO A 70 -30.66 8.51 0.31
C PRO A 70 -29.28 8.68 -0.37
N ALA A 71 -29.26 8.98 -1.66
CA ALA A 71 -28.04 9.16 -2.44
C ALA A 71 -27.58 10.61 -2.58
N GLY A 72 -28.44 11.61 -2.31
CA GLY A 72 -28.10 13.04 -2.54
C GLY A 72 -27.33 13.71 -1.41
N GLY A 73 -27.18 13.05 -0.26
CA GLY A 73 -26.52 13.60 0.92
C GLY A 73 -24.99 13.53 0.89
N PRO A 74 -24.34 14.16 1.88
CA PRO A 74 -22.89 14.07 2.02
C PRO A 74 -22.46 12.66 2.41
N ALA A 75 -21.25 12.28 1.96
CA ALA A 75 -20.64 11.02 2.35
C ALA A 75 -20.30 11.00 3.85
N SER A 76 -20.54 9.86 4.49
CA SER A 76 -20.14 9.61 5.88
C SER A 76 -18.63 9.47 6.00
N VAL A 77 -17.98 8.97 4.95
CA VAL A 77 -16.54 8.75 4.88
C VAL A 77 -16.07 8.76 3.43
N LEU A 78 -14.85 9.23 3.22
CA LEU A 78 -14.10 9.14 1.98
C LEU A 78 -13.02 8.07 2.13
N THR A 79 -12.98 7.12 1.21
CA THR A 79 -11.94 6.07 1.12
C THR A 79 -11.42 5.92 -0.30
N PHE A 80 -10.48 4.99 -0.54
CA PHE A 80 -9.72 4.91 -1.77
C PHE A 80 -9.57 3.47 -2.26
N GLU A 81 -9.51 3.32 -3.57
CA GLU A 81 -9.14 2.07 -4.22
C GLU A 81 -7.61 1.92 -4.36
N HIS A 82 -6.88 3.04 -4.43
CA HIS A 82 -5.43 3.08 -4.54
C HIS A 82 -4.84 4.26 -3.75
N GLU A 83 -3.57 4.17 -3.40
CA GLU A 83 -2.87 5.13 -2.55
C GLU A 83 -2.48 6.45 -3.28
N HIS A 84 -2.55 6.47 -4.62
CA HIS A 84 -2.10 7.60 -5.44
C HIS A 84 -3.14 8.73 -5.46
N GLN A 85 -3.24 9.46 -4.34
CA GLN A 85 -4.17 10.57 -4.15
C GLN A 85 -3.40 11.89 -3.98
N ASP A 86 -4.05 13.02 -4.26
CA ASP A 86 -3.50 14.34 -3.90
C ASP A 86 -3.57 14.56 -2.38
N SER A 87 -2.42 14.40 -1.71
CA SER A 87 -2.34 14.56 -0.25
C SER A 87 -2.79 15.94 0.22
N ALA A 88 -2.48 17.00 -0.54
CA ALA A 88 -2.83 18.36 -0.13
C ALA A 88 -4.36 18.57 -0.21
N LEU A 89 -5.01 17.99 -1.21
CA LEU A 89 -6.48 17.98 -1.31
C LEU A 89 -7.09 17.22 -0.14
N LEU A 90 -6.59 16.02 0.16
CA LEU A 90 -7.11 15.20 1.25
C LEU A 90 -6.94 15.88 2.62
N GLU A 91 -5.81 16.55 2.85
CA GLU A 91 -5.56 17.32 4.07
C GLU A 91 -6.54 18.51 4.21
N ARG A 92 -6.85 19.19 3.10
CA ARG A 92 -7.87 20.26 3.10
C ARG A 92 -9.26 19.70 3.42
N LEU A 93 -9.67 18.60 2.78
CA LEU A 93 -10.95 17.96 3.07
C LEU A 93 -11.05 17.52 4.53
N GLN A 94 -10.00 16.94 5.08
CA GLN A 94 -9.95 16.54 6.49
C GLN A 94 -10.07 17.76 7.43
N ALA A 95 -9.37 18.85 7.11
CA ALA A 95 -9.47 20.10 7.88
C ALA A 95 -10.87 20.74 7.80
N GLU A 96 -11.62 20.50 6.73
CA GLU A 96 -13.01 20.92 6.56
C GLU A 96 -14.01 19.98 7.26
N GLY A 97 -13.53 18.92 7.91
CA GLY A 97 -14.37 18.00 8.69
C GLY A 97 -14.81 16.73 7.93
N VAL A 98 -14.30 16.49 6.73
CA VAL A 98 -14.54 15.23 6.01
C VAL A 98 -13.81 14.09 6.70
N SER A 99 -14.50 13.00 6.96
CA SER A 99 -13.85 11.75 7.44
C SER A 99 -13.10 11.11 6.29
N VAL A 100 -11.78 11.28 6.26
CA VAL A 100 -10.88 10.69 5.24
C VAL A 100 -10.21 9.45 5.85
N GLN A 101 -10.48 8.25 5.30
CA GLN A 101 -10.01 6.98 5.84
C GLN A 101 -9.46 6.05 4.74
N PRO A 102 -8.21 5.62 4.82
CA PRO A 102 -7.20 6.00 5.82
C PRO A 102 -6.82 7.50 5.72
N THR A 103 -6.25 8.02 6.81
CA THR A 103 -5.85 9.43 6.86
C THR A 103 -4.75 9.75 5.84
N PRO A 104 -4.62 11.02 5.39
CA PRO A 104 -3.53 11.43 4.48
C PRO A 104 -2.14 11.07 5.02
N GLN A 105 -1.93 11.17 6.35
CA GLN A 105 -0.68 10.83 7.03
C GLN A 105 -0.40 9.32 6.92
N ALA A 106 -1.42 8.47 7.14
CA ALA A 106 -1.28 7.03 6.98
C ALA A 106 -0.96 6.68 5.53
N LEU A 107 -1.69 7.23 4.55
CA LEU A 107 -1.44 6.99 3.12
C LEU A 107 -0.01 7.34 2.70
N THR A 108 0.62 8.33 3.33
CA THR A 108 2.01 8.69 3.04
C THR A 108 2.96 7.52 3.28
N LEU A 109 2.70 6.66 4.28
CA LEU A 109 3.55 5.51 4.58
C LEU A 109 3.47 4.39 3.53
N ALA A 110 2.35 4.25 2.83
CA ALA A 110 2.22 3.32 1.72
C ALA A 110 2.82 3.88 0.40
N ARG A 111 2.91 5.21 0.27
CA ARG A 111 3.37 5.90 -0.94
C ARG A 111 4.85 6.27 -0.93
N ASP A 112 5.44 6.41 0.25
CA ASP A 112 6.81 6.86 0.45
C ASP A 112 7.60 5.84 1.27
N LYS A 113 8.41 5.06 0.56
CA LYS A 113 9.22 3.99 1.16
C LYS A 113 10.20 4.51 2.21
N LEU A 114 10.74 5.74 2.04
CA LEU A 114 11.61 6.35 3.06
C LEU A 114 10.84 6.72 4.33
N ALA A 115 9.64 7.28 4.19
CA ALA A 115 8.77 7.56 5.34
C ALA A 115 8.40 6.27 6.07
N MET A 116 8.04 5.23 5.33
CA MET A 116 7.77 3.90 5.86
C MET A 116 8.98 3.35 6.63
N ARG A 117 10.17 3.34 6.04
CA ARG A 117 11.39 2.83 6.68
C ARG A 117 11.75 3.58 7.97
N ARG A 118 11.58 4.91 7.97
CA ARG A 118 11.79 5.72 9.18
C ARG A 118 10.78 5.36 10.28
N MET A 119 9.52 5.17 9.93
CA MET A 119 8.48 4.75 10.88
C MET A 119 8.80 3.36 11.45
N MET A 120 9.17 2.38 10.61
CA MET A 120 9.57 1.04 11.05
C MET A 120 10.78 1.09 12.00
N SER A 121 11.82 1.89 11.67
CA SER A 121 12.98 2.09 12.54
C SER A 121 12.57 2.68 13.90
N GLY A 122 11.71 3.70 13.89
CA GLY A 122 11.21 4.33 15.13
C GLY A 122 10.32 3.42 15.98
N ALA A 123 9.71 2.41 15.36
CA ALA A 123 8.90 1.39 16.04
C ALA A 123 9.71 0.15 16.47
N GLY A 124 10.98 0.04 16.08
CA GLY A 124 11.82 -1.14 16.32
C GLY A 124 11.35 -2.39 15.58
N LEU A 125 10.65 -2.22 14.45
CA LEU A 125 10.14 -3.33 13.66
C LEU A 125 11.23 -3.93 12.76
N PRO A 126 11.22 -5.25 12.53
CA PRO A 126 12.18 -5.91 11.67
C PRO A 126 11.99 -5.47 10.21
N GLN A 127 13.07 -5.03 9.59
CA GLN A 127 13.09 -4.59 8.20
C GLN A 127 14.49 -4.79 7.62
N PRO A 128 14.68 -4.81 6.29
CA PRO A 128 16.01 -4.79 5.69
C PRO A 128 16.83 -3.59 6.21
N ALA A 129 18.12 -3.75 6.37
CA ALA A 129 19.02 -2.59 6.53
C ALA A 129 18.81 -1.63 5.34
N TRP A 130 18.81 -0.33 5.60
CA TRP A 130 18.49 0.65 4.56
C TRP A 130 19.21 1.99 4.76
N ALA A 131 19.39 2.74 3.67
CA ALA A 131 19.87 4.11 3.71
C ALA A 131 19.19 4.95 2.60
N GLU A 132 19.08 6.25 2.85
CA GLU A 132 18.70 7.23 1.83
C GLU A 132 19.93 7.66 1.03
N ILE A 133 19.85 7.58 -0.30
CA ILE A 133 20.87 8.01 -1.25
C ILE A 133 20.39 9.28 -1.95
N GLY A 134 21.26 10.28 -2.06
CA GLY A 134 20.90 11.61 -2.55
C GLY A 134 20.40 12.54 -1.44
N GLY A 135 20.70 12.22 -0.18
CA GLY A 135 20.45 13.12 0.96
C GLY A 135 21.29 14.41 0.90
N PRO A 136 21.12 15.33 1.87
CA PRO A 136 21.77 16.65 1.85
C PRO A 136 23.30 16.63 1.75
N GLN A 137 23.94 15.53 2.13
CA GLN A 137 25.41 15.37 2.12
C GLN A 137 25.95 14.67 0.85
N GLN A 138 25.09 14.32 -0.10
CA GLN A 138 25.42 13.58 -1.32
C GLN A 138 24.96 14.39 -2.53
N GLU A 139 25.78 15.37 -2.93
CA GLU A 139 25.42 16.33 -3.98
C GLU A 139 25.85 15.88 -5.39
N SER A 140 26.84 14.98 -5.48
CA SER A 140 27.33 14.46 -6.75
C SER A 140 26.99 12.98 -6.97
N THR A 141 27.05 12.56 -8.23
CA THR A 141 26.91 11.14 -8.62
C THR A 141 27.94 10.26 -7.93
N GLU A 142 29.21 10.72 -7.85
CA GLU A 142 30.29 9.99 -7.19
C GLU A 142 30.02 9.77 -5.71
N GLN A 143 29.56 10.81 -5.00
CA GLN A 143 29.21 10.70 -3.57
C GLN A 143 28.06 9.72 -3.34
N MET A 144 27.07 9.67 -4.25
CA MET A 144 25.98 8.70 -4.17
C MET A 144 26.48 7.27 -4.42
N VAL A 145 27.37 7.08 -5.40
CA VAL A 145 28.00 5.78 -5.68
C VAL A 145 28.82 5.32 -4.47
N ASP A 146 29.67 6.19 -3.91
CA ASP A 146 30.48 5.87 -2.74
C ASP A 146 29.62 5.51 -1.52
N ALA A 147 28.48 6.18 -1.34
CA ALA A 147 27.53 5.88 -0.26
C ALA A 147 26.88 4.49 -0.44
N ILE A 148 26.51 4.11 -1.66
CA ILE A 148 25.97 2.78 -1.96
C ILE A 148 27.05 1.70 -1.76
N GLU A 149 28.30 1.95 -2.19
CA GLU A 149 29.41 1.02 -1.99
C GLU A 149 29.75 0.85 -0.50
N ALA A 150 29.72 1.93 0.28
CA ALA A 150 29.90 1.88 1.73
C ALA A 150 28.78 1.08 2.41
N PHE A 151 27.53 1.29 2.01
CA PHE A 151 26.39 0.50 2.49
C PHE A 151 26.57 -0.99 2.17
N ALA A 152 26.96 -1.30 0.94
CA ALA A 152 27.18 -2.69 0.52
C ALA A 152 28.41 -3.33 1.19
N ALA A 153 29.42 -2.55 1.56
CA ALA A 153 30.57 -3.05 2.32
C ALA A 153 30.18 -3.49 3.75
N GLU A 154 29.16 -2.84 4.34
CA GLU A 154 28.64 -3.18 5.66
C GLU A 154 27.61 -4.33 5.62
N HIS A 155 26.72 -4.33 4.62
CA HIS A 155 25.54 -5.22 4.59
C HIS A 155 25.64 -6.33 3.53
N GLY A 156 26.68 -6.32 2.70
CA GLY A 156 26.91 -7.30 1.62
C GLY A 156 26.24 -6.93 0.30
N TRP A 157 26.75 -7.51 -0.78
CA TRP A 157 26.11 -7.55 -2.08
C TRP A 157 25.23 -8.80 -2.20
N PRO A 158 24.14 -8.82 -2.97
CA PRO A 158 23.57 -7.69 -3.71
C PRO A 158 22.86 -6.68 -2.80
N VAL A 159 22.65 -5.45 -3.33
CA VAL A 159 21.77 -4.45 -2.72
C VAL A 159 20.58 -4.16 -3.65
N VAL A 160 19.49 -3.65 -3.10
CA VAL A 160 18.31 -3.24 -3.85
C VAL A 160 18.21 -1.72 -3.85
N LEU A 161 18.19 -1.11 -5.02
CA LEU A 161 17.83 0.31 -5.16
C LEU A 161 16.34 0.42 -5.43
N LYS A 162 15.68 1.34 -4.75
CA LYS A 162 14.24 1.62 -4.94
C LYS A 162 14.03 3.13 -5.13
N THR A 163 13.06 3.48 -5.99
CA THR A 163 12.51 4.84 -5.97
C THR A 163 11.64 4.99 -4.72
N PRO A 164 11.80 6.08 -3.94
CA PRO A 164 11.00 6.27 -2.73
C PRO A 164 9.50 6.35 -3.01
N ARG A 165 9.12 6.87 -4.17
CA ARG A 165 7.72 7.05 -4.59
C ARG A 165 7.53 6.58 -6.03
N GLY A 166 6.27 6.25 -6.39
CA GLY A 166 5.88 5.94 -7.76
C GLY A 166 6.28 4.55 -8.27
N GLY A 167 6.80 3.66 -7.41
CA GLY A 167 7.04 2.25 -7.75
C GLY A 167 5.81 1.40 -7.41
N TYR A 168 5.44 0.49 -8.31
CA TYR A 168 4.36 -0.49 -8.15
C TYR A 168 4.68 -1.72 -9.00
N ASP A 169 4.20 -2.88 -8.61
CA ASP A 169 4.30 -4.14 -9.35
C ASP A 169 5.72 -4.39 -9.95
N GLY A 170 6.76 -4.28 -9.09
CA GLY A 170 8.15 -4.46 -9.50
C GLY A 170 8.80 -3.27 -10.23
N HIS A 171 8.03 -2.24 -10.61
CA HIS A 171 8.59 -1.00 -11.16
C HIS A 171 9.24 -0.16 -10.07
N GLY A 172 10.35 0.50 -10.41
CA GLY A 172 11.09 1.34 -9.44
C GLY A 172 11.91 0.53 -8.42
N VAL A 173 12.25 -0.72 -8.75
CA VAL A 173 13.11 -1.62 -7.96
C VAL A 173 14.22 -2.17 -8.85
N LEU A 174 15.46 -2.08 -8.42
CA LEU A 174 16.64 -2.54 -9.16
C LEU A 174 17.59 -3.32 -8.27
N LEU A 175 17.83 -4.60 -8.60
CA LEU A 175 18.81 -5.43 -7.92
C LEU A 175 20.22 -5.16 -8.47
N VAL A 176 21.08 -4.60 -7.63
CA VAL A 176 22.49 -4.28 -7.96
C VAL A 176 23.40 -5.34 -7.33
N ARG A 177 24.06 -6.12 -8.16
CA ARG A 177 24.79 -7.33 -7.73
C ARG A 177 26.21 -7.10 -7.27
N SER A 178 26.82 -5.98 -7.67
CA SER A 178 28.24 -5.67 -7.38
C SER A 178 28.55 -4.21 -7.65
N ALA A 179 29.68 -3.72 -7.16
CA ALA A 179 30.21 -2.40 -7.47
C ALA A 179 30.38 -2.14 -8.98
N GLU A 180 30.68 -3.18 -9.77
CA GLU A 180 30.75 -3.07 -11.22
C GLU A 180 29.36 -2.82 -11.82
N SER A 181 28.34 -3.60 -11.41
CA SER A 181 26.97 -3.43 -11.90
C SER A 181 26.33 -2.12 -11.47
N LEU A 182 26.75 -1.54 -10.34
CA LEU A 182 26.35 -0.20 -9.90
C LEU A 182 26.74 0.90 -10.89
N ARG A 183 27.87 0.72 -11.60
CA ARG A 183 28.37 1.67 -12.62
C ARG A 183 27.86 1.37 -14.02
N GLN A 184 27.07 0.32 -14.19
CA GLN A 184 26.45 -0.04 -15.46
C GLN A 184 25.12 0.69 -15.66
N ARG A 185 24.72 0.76 -16.94
CA ARG A 185 23.68 1.54 -17.56
C ARG A 185 22.50 1.95 -16.64
N GLU A 186 21.77 1.01 -16.10
CA GLU A 186 20.49 1.29 -15.42
C GLU A 186 20.71 1.94 -14.04
N ALA A 187 21.56 1.39 -13.19
CA ALA A 187 21.85 1.97 -11.88
C ALA A 187 22.53 3.35 -12.01
N ALA A 188 23.47 3.50 -12.95
CA ALA A 188 24.14 4.78 -13.23
C ALA A 188 23.13 5.83 -13.73
N GLU A 189 22.15 5.45 -14.57
CA GLU A 189 21.08 6.35 -15.05
C GLU A 189 20.18 6.80 -13.90
N TRP A 190 19.82 5.92 -12.98
CA TRP A 190 19.01 6.25 -11.80
C TRP A 190 19.73 7.28 -10.91
N ILE A 191 21.00 7.01 -10.57
CA ILE A 191 21.81 7.90 -9.74
C ILE A 191 21.98 9.27 -10.43
N ALA A 192 22.31 9.28 -11.73
CA ALA A 192 22.45 10.49 -12.51
C ALA A 192 21.12 11.29 -12.61
N SER A 193 19.97 10.61 -12.66
CA SER A 193 18.65 11.28 -12.69
C SER A 193 18.38 12.02 -11.40
N VAL A 194 18.72 11.41 -10.25
CA VAL A 194 18.60 12.05 -8.93
C VAL A 194 19.51 13.28 -8.84
N ALA A 195 20.78 13.16 -9.27
CA ALA A 195 21.71 14.27 -9.27
C ALA A 195 21.21 15.46 -10.13
N ARG A 196 20.67 15.18 -11.34
CA ARG A 196 20.06 16.22 -12.20
C ARG A 196 18.83 16.86 -11.56
N ALA A 197 17.94 16.06 -10.98
CA ALA A 197 16.73 16.58 -10.32
C ALA A 197 17.07 17.52 -9.17
N ARG A 198 18.08 17.20 -8.39
CA ARG A 198 18.59 18.04 -7.29
C ARG A 198 19.24 19.34 -7.79
N ALA A 199 19.93 19.29 -8.92
CA ALA A 199 20.52 20.48 -9.56
C ALA A 199 19.47 21.40 -10.23
N GLY A 200 18.18 21.09 -10.14
CA GLY A 200 17.11 21.84 -10.80
C GLY A 200 17.08 21.65 -12.33
N GLN A 201 17.78 20.65 -12.85
CA GLN A 201 17.93 20.35 -14.29
C GLN A 201 17.06 19.12 -14.70
N GLY A 202 16.17 18.66 -13.81
CA GLY A 202 15.31 17.51 -14.05
C GLY A 202 14.15 17.87 -14.97
N ASP A 203 13.83 16.97 -15.90
CA ASP A 203 12.67 17.04 -16.79
C ASP A 203 11.35 16.60 -16.10
N GLY A 204 11.37 16.41 -14.80
CA GLY A 204 10.23 15.93 -14.00
C GLY A 204 9.90 14.44 -14.16
N ARG A 205 10.67 13.69 -14.96
CA ARG A 205 10.47 12.25 -15.14
C ARG A 205 11.29 11.48 -14.10
N GLY A 206 10.62 10.70 -13.26
CA GLY A 206 11.29 9.84 -12.28
C GLY A 206 12.17 8.77 -12.94
N ALA A 207 13.20 8.33 -12.24
CA ALA A 207 13.99 7.17 -12.58
C ALA A 207 13.09 5.91 -12.58
N GLY A 208 12.95 5.30 -13.72
CA GLY A 208 12.07 4.14 -13.92
C GLY A 208 10.86 4.51 -14.78
N GLY A 209 10.81 3.99 -16.00
CA GLY A 209 9.92 4.31 -17.12
C GLY A 209 8.41 4.18 -16.92
N GLY A 210 7.90 4.37 -15.70
CA GLY A 210 6.49 4.49 -15.36
C GLY A 210 6.09 5.95 -15.32
N GLY A 211 4.99 6.29 -15.98
CA GLY A 211 4.49 7.66 -16.12
C GLY A 211 4.43 8.43 -14.79
N SER A 212 4.63 9.73 -14.90
CA SER A 212 4.56 10.69 -13.78
C SER A 212 3.23 10.56 -13.03
N LEU A 213 3.22 9.79 -11.98
CA LEU A 213 2.16 9.82 -10.98
C LEU A 213 2.53 10.87 -9.94
N GLY A 214 2.03 12.09 -10.14
CA GLY A 214 2.15 13.19 -9.18
C GLY A 214 3.34 14.13 -9.32
N GLY A 215 3.87 14.39 -10.49
CA GLY A 215 4.59 15.64 -10.85
C GLY A 215 5.90 15.98 -10.11
N ALA A 216 6.28 15.29 -9.05
CA ALA A 216 7.48 15.61 -8.30
C ALA A 216 8.70 14.80 -8.76
N ALA A 217 9.80 15.49 -9.05
CA ALA A 217 11.07 14.86 -9.40
C ALA A 217 11.56 13.95 -8.26
N VAL A 218 12.07 12.75 -8.61
CA VAL A 218 12.72 11.86 -7.65
C VAL A 218 14.06 12.45 -7.26
N THR A 219 14.18 12.97 -6.02
CA THR A 219 15.36 13.67 -5.51
C THR A 219 16.26 12.82 -4.63
N SER A 220 15.88 11.57 -4.37
CA SER A 220 16.63 10.59 -3.61
C SER A 220 16.27 9.17 -4.03
N LEU A 221 17.11 8.20 -3.69
CA LEU A 221 16.86 6.77 -3.79
C LEU A 221 16.88 6.14 -2.40
N LEU A 222 16.28 4.99 -2.27
CA LEU A 222 16.41 4.10 -1.14
C LEU A 222 17.33 2.95 -1.54
N VAL A 223 18.41 2.71 -0.78
CA VAL A 223 19.18 1.47 -0.88
C VAL A 223 18.80 0.55 0.27
N GLU A 224 18.61 -0.73 -0.02
CA GLU A 224 18.26 -1.77 0.95
C GLU A 224 19.17 -2.99 0.80
N GLN A 225 19.40 -3.67 1.92
CA GLN A 225 19.97 -5.01 1.92
C GLN A 225 19.04 -5.95 1.16
N ALA A 226 19.56 -6.74 0.23
CA ALA A 226 18.78 -7.79 -0.40
C ALA A 226 18.61 -8.96 0.59
N ILE A 227 17.38 -9.17 1.02
CA ILE A 227 17.05 -10.27 1.93
C ILE A 227 16.98 -11.59 1.15
N PRO A 228 17.73 -12.63 1.54
CA PRO A 228 17.67 -13.95 0.91
C PRO A 228 16.43 -14.72 1.41
N PHE A 229 15.24 -14.18 1.15
CA PHE A 229 14.00 -14.76 1.63
C PHE A 229 13.70 -16.12 0.96
N THR A 230 13.05 -16.99 1.70
CA THR A 230 12.61 -18.32 1.25
C THR A 230 11.17 -18.28 0.76
N ARG A 231 10.36 -17.36 1.30
CA ARG A 231 8.99 -17.08 0.86
C ARG A 231 8.54 -15.68 1.27
N GLU A 232 7.49 -15.23 0.64
CA GLU A 232 6.79 -13.98 0.98
C GLU A 232 5.52 -14.30 1.75
N LEU A 233 5.20 -13.45 2.72
CA LEU A 233 4.00 -13.54 3.54
C LEU A 233 3.24 -12.23 3.49
N ALA A 234 1.94 -12.30 3.75
CA ALA A 234 1.10 -11.13 3.94
C ALA A 234 0.31 -11.24 5.25
N VAL A 235 0.40 -10.19 6.07
CA VAL A 235 -0.51 -9.99 7.20
C VAL A 235 -1.57 -9.02 6.76
N LEU A 236 -2.80 -9.52 6.70
CA LEU A 236 -3.97 -8.70 6.40
C LEU A 236 -4.73 -8.42 7.68
N LEU A 237 -5.07 -7.17 7.92
CA LEU A 237 -5.86 -6.76 9.08
C LEU A 237 -6.76 -5.57 8.73
N ALA A 238 -7.80 -5.37 9.55
CA ALA A 238 -8.61 -4.16 9.50
C ALA A 238 -8.61 -3.48 10.87
N ARG A 239 -8.61 -2.15 10.88
CA ARG A 239 -8.68 -1.33 12.08
C ARG A 239 -9.73 -0.24 11.94
N THR A 240 -10.56 -0.05 12.97
CA THR A 240 -11.55 1.02 13.03
C THR A 240 -10.96 2.31 13.64
N PRO A 241 -11.59 3.48 13.42
CA PRO A 241 -11.24 4.72 14.14
C PRO A 241 -11.28 4.56 15.66
N SER A 242 -12.23 3.79 16.21
CA SER A 242 -12.35 3.49 17.65
C SER A 242 -11.27 2.55 18.17
N GLY A 243 -10.45 1.95 17.29
CA GLY A 243 -9.30 1.12 17.64
C GLY A 243 -9.55 -0.38 17.69
N GLN A 244 -10.72 -0.88 17.26
CA GLN A 244 -10.92 -2.32 17.06
C GLN A 244 -9.98 -2.81 15.96
N VAL A 245 -9.39 -3.99 16.15
CA VAL A 245 -8.51 -4.64 15.16
C VAL A 245 -8.93 -6.09 14.96
N ALA A 246 -9.13 -6.48 13.72
CA ALA A 246 -9.33 -7.88 13.32
C ALA A 246 -8.22 -8.27 12.32
N VAL A 247 -7.56 -9.40 12.56
CA VAL A 247 -6.45 -9.91 11.74
C VAL A 247 -6.91 -11.21 11.10
N TRP A 248 -6.69 -11.37 9.81
CA TRP A 248 -6.89 -12.65 9.13
C TRP A 248 -5.67 -13.57 9.33
N PRO A 249 -5.84 -14.88 9.13
CA PRO A 249 -4.71 -15.79 9.10
C PRO A 249 -3.60 -15.29 8.17
N VAL A 250 -2.36 -15.38 8.62
CA VAL A 250 -1.18 -15.02 7.80
C VAL A 250 -1.19 -15.85 6.52
N ALA A 251 -1.06 -15.21 5.40
CA ALA A 251 -1.05 -15.86 4.10
C ALA A 251 0.35 -15.88 3.48
N GLN A 252 0.64 -16.95 2.72
CA GLN A 252 1.80 -16.97 1.83
C GLN A 252 1.40 -16.41 0.48
N THR A 253 2.25 -15.56 -0.09
CA THR A 253 2.09 -15.01 -1.43
C THR A 253 3.17 -15.53 -2.36
N VAL A 254 2.82 -15.72 -3.62
CA VAL A 254 3.75 -16.04 -4.71
C VAL A 254 3.66 -14.93 -5.74
N GLN A 255 4.80 -14.31 -6.03
CA GLN A 255 4.88 -13.25 -7.01
C GLN A 255 5.40 -13.80 -8.34
N GLU A 256 4.74 -13.43 -9.45
CA GLU A 256 5.20 -13.65 -10.80
C GLU A 256 5.25 -12.31 -11.55
N ASP A 257 6.39 -11.99 -12.13
CA ASP A 257 6.63 -10.73 -12.84
C ASP A 257 6.26 -9.46 -12.04
N GLY A 258 6.43 -9.52 -10.70
CA GLY A 258 6.11 -8.42 -9.79
C GLY A 258 4.64 -8.32 -9.37
N MET A 259 3.79 -9.26 -9.81
CA MET A 259 2.38 -9.31 -9.45
C MET A 259 2.08 -10.53 -8.56
N CYS A 260 1.15 -10.37 -7.62
CA CYS A 260 0.70 -11.47 -6.77
C CYS A 260 -0.09 -12.48 -7.62
N ALA A 261 0.54 -13.60 -7.97
CA ALA A 261 -0.04 -14.67 -8.80
C ALA A 261 -0.85 -15.68 -7.98
N GLU A 262 -0.33 -16.06 -6.81
CA GLU A 262 -1.01 -17.01 -5.93
C GLU A 262 -0.99 -16.54 -4.48
N VAL A 263 -2.03 -16.93 -3.72
CA VAL A 263 -2.09 -16.76 -2.26
C VAL A 263 -2.57 -18.06 -1.64
N LEU A 264 -1.85 -18.53 -0.63
CA LEU A 264 -2.21 -19.70 0.18
C LEU A 264 -2.51 -19.24 1.62
N ALA A 265 -3.71 -19.44 2.08
CA ALA A 265 -4.15 -19.02 3.41
C ALA A 265 -4.82 -20.16 4.18
N PRO A 266 -4.46 -20.42 5.44
CA PRO A 266 -3.26 -19.93 6.14
C PRO A 266 -1.95 -20.34 5.45
N ALA A 267 -0.85 -19.62 5.70
CA ALA A 267 0.48 -19.91 5.14
C ALA A 267 0.92 -21.34 5.52
N PRO A 268 1.13 -22.23 4.52
CA PRO A 268 1.43 -23.64 4.82
C PRO A 268 2.75 -23.81 5.58
N GLY A 269 2.71 -24.60 6.67
CA GLY A 269 3.91 -24.99 7.42
C GLY A 269 4.64 -23.84 8.12
N LEU A 270 4.05 -22.66 8.23
CA LEU A 270 4.60 -21.57 9.03
C LEU A 270 4.49 -21.94 10.51
N ASP A 271 5.58 -21.79 11.26
CA ASP A 271 5.57 -22.08 12.68
C ASP A 271 4.75 -21.05 13.47
N SER A 272 4.20 -21.47 14.63
CA SER A 272 3.31 -20.62 15.42
C SER A 272 3.98 -19.35 15.94
N ALA A 273 5.28 -19.41 16.24
CA ALA A 273 6.01 -18.24 16.71
C ALA A 273 6.16 -17.18 15.59
N ALA A 274 6.41 -17.63 14.36
CA ALA A 274 6.44 -16.73 13.20
C ALA A 274 5.06 -16.16 12.89
N VAL A 275 3.98 -16.93 13.06
CA VAL A 275 2.60 -16.42 12.95
C VAL A 275 2.35 -15.30 13.96
N GLU A 276 2.66 -15.56 15.24
CA GLU A 276 2.46 -14.59 16.33
C GLU A 276 3.30 -13.32 16.11
N GLU A 277 4.56 -13.46 15.66
CA GLU A 277 5.43 -12.33 15.33
C GLU A 277 4.86 -11.52 14.14
N ALA A 278 4.42 -12.18 13.07
CA ALA A 278 3.84 -11.53 11.91
C ALA A 278 2.58 -10.73 12.29
N GLU A 279 1.67 -11.31 13.08
CA GLU A 279 0.49 -10.61 13.56
C GLU A 279 0.85 -9.42 14.47
N LEU A 280 1.84 -9.56 15.34
CA LEU A 280 2.32 -8.47 16.19
C LEU A 280 2.90 -7.32 15.35
N ILE A 281 3.68 -7.63 14.32
CA ILE A 281 4.17 -6.66 13.35
C ILE A 281 2.99 -5.91 12.73
N GLY A 282 2.01 -6.63 12.19
CA GLY A 282 0.83 -6.03 11.56
C GLY A 282 0.06 -5.09 12.51
N ARG A 283 -0.21 -5.52 13.73
CA ARG A 283 -0.89 -4.71 14.76
C ARG A 283 -0.08 -3.47 15.13
N THR A 284 1.24 -3.62 15.29
CA THR A 284 2.14 -2.50 15.61
C THR A 284 2.16 -1.47 14.48
N VAL A 285 2.25 -1.93 13.22
CA VAL A 285 2.17 -1.05 12.05
C VAL A 285 0.83 -0.29 12.04
N ALA A 286 -0.29 -1.00 12.21
CA ALA A 286 -1.61 -0.38 12.19
C ALA A 286 -1.79 0.70 13.26
N GLU A 287 -1.27 0.44 14.47
CA GLU A 287 -1.30 1.39 15.58
C GLU A 287 -0.40 2.62 15.30
N ARG A 288 0.87 2.39 14.92
CA ARG A 288 1.85 3.46 14.67
C ARG A 288 1.48 4.34 13.48
N ALA A 289 0.94 3.74 12.43
CA ALA A 289 0.45 4.47 11.26
C ALA A 289 -0.89 5.16 11.51
N GLY A 290 -1.64 4.78 12.54
CA GLY A 290 -3.00 5.25 12.77
C GLY A 290 -3.94 4.90 11.62
N VAL A 291 -3.68 3.79 10.91
CA VAL A 291 -4.48 3.39 9.76
C VAL A 291 -5.89 3.01 10.17
N THR A 292 -6.86 3.31 9.33
CA THR A 292 -8.25 2.85 9.42
C THR A 292 -8.67 2.26 8.08
N GLY A 293 -9.49 1.22 8.13
CA GLY A 293 -9.77 0.37 6.97
C GLY A 293 -8.87 -0.86 6.97
N VAL A 294 -8.71 -1.47 5.83
CA VAL A 294 -7.82 -2.62 5.62
C VAL A 294 -6.38 -2.17 5.44
N LEU A 295 -5.47 -2.90 6.05
CA LEU A 295 -4.03 -2.81 5.90
C LEU A 295 -3.48 -4.19 5.51
N ALA A 296 -2.66 -4.24 4.49
CA ALA A 296 -1.79 -5.37 4.21
C ALA A 296 -0.33 -4.99 4.53
N VAL A 297 0.35 -5.85 5.27
CA VAL A 297 1.79 -5.76 5.54
C VAL A 297 2.46 -6.93 4.84
N GLU A 298 3.26 -6.63 3.84
CA GLU A 298 4.06 -7.64 3.13
C GLU A 298 5.36 -7.91 3.87
N LEU A 299 5.68 -9.18 4.04
CA LEU A 299 6.84 -9.64 4.78
C LEU A 299 7.70 -10.58 3.94
N PHE A 300 9.01 -10.43 4.04
CA PHE A 300 9.95 -11.48 3.67
C PHE A 300 10.18 -12.42 4.85
N ALA A 301 10.10 -13.72 4.61
CA ALA A 301 10.43 -14.75 5.59
C ALA A 301 11.73 -15.47 5.17
N VAL A 302 12.67 -15.56 6.10
CA VAL A 302 13.92 -16.31 5.95
C VAL A 302 13.87 -17.50 6.89
N GLU A 303 13.77 -18.69 6.30
CA GLU A 303 13.71 -19.95 7.03
C GLU A 303 15.04 -20.70 6.87
N THR A 304 15.65 -21.01 8.00
CA THR A 304 16.88 -21.80 8.04
C THR A 304 16.61 -23.03 8.91
N PHE A 305 16.98 -24.21 8.43
CA PHE A 305 16.75 -25.45 9.18
C PHE A 305 17.34 -25.38 10.58
N GLY A 306 16.51 -25.58 11.60
CA GLY A 306 16.90 -25.56 13.00
C GLY A 306 17.02 -24.17 13.65
N GLU A 307 16.67 -23.12 12.93
CA GLU A 307 16.61 -21.76 13.45
C GLU A 307 15.17 -21.21 13.43
N PRO A 308 14.81 -20.25 14.28
CA PRO A 308 13.54 -19.54 14.16
C PRO A 308 13.43 -18.81 12.81
N THR A 309 12.23 -18.78 12.25
CA THR A 309 11.92 -17.97 11.07
C THR A 309 12.17 -16.50 11.37
N ARG A 310 12.90 -15.80 10.49
CA ARG A 310 13.13 -14.36 10.61
C ARG A 310 12.23 -13.62 9.62
N LEU A 311 11.53 -12.61 10.13
CA LEU A 311 10.62 -11.79 9.33
C LEU A 311 11.21 -10.40 9.08
N TYR A 312 10.91 -9.84 7.91
CA TYR A 312 11.31 -8.48 7.53
C TYR A 312 10.15 -7.79 6.80
N VAL A 313 9.75 -6.61 7.27
CA VAL A 313 8.72 -5.82 6.58
C VAL A 313 9.25 -5.35 5.23
N ASN A 314 8.52 -5.70 4.16
CA ASN A 314 8.81 -5.25 2.80
C ASN A 314 8.04 -3.98 2.45
N GLU A 315 6.72 -4.06 2.30
CA GLU A 315 5.86 -2.95 1.86
C GLU A 315 4.54 -2.92 2.63
N LEU A 316 3.81 -1.82 2.49
CA LEU A 316 2.49 -1.60 3.07
C LEU A 316 1.48 -1.25 1.97
N ALA A 317 0.26 -1.78 2.09
CA ALA A 317 -0.90 -1.30 1.34
C ALA A 317 -2.03 -0.94 2.31
N MET A 318 -2.52 0.30 2.23
CA MET A 318 -3.54 0.83 3.16
C MET A 318 -4.93 0.85 2.50
N ARG A 319 -5.32 -0.27 1.96
CA ARG A 319 -6.56 -0.54 1.23
C ARG A 319 -6.78 -2.04 1.12
N PRO A 320 -7.94 -2.52 0.64
CA PRO A 320 -8.04 -3.92 0.17
C PRO A 320 -6.93 -4.25 -0.81
N HIS A 321 -6.34 -5.44 -0.67
CA HIS A 321 -5.11 -5.82 -1.35
C HIS A 321 -5.23 -7.18 -2.06
N ASN A 322 -4.42 -7.40 -3.10
CA ASN A 322 -4.42 -8.65 -3.86
C ASN A 322 -4.21 -9.87 -2.97
N SER A 323 -3.29 -9.77 -1.99
CA SER A 323 -3.06 -10.84 -1.02
C SER A 323 -4.26 -11.16 -0.13
N GLY A 324 -5.31 -10.35 -0.15
CA GLY A 324 -6.54 -10.51 0.62
C GLY A 324 -7.73 -11.02 -0.20
N HIS A 325 -7.62 -11.22 -1.52
CA HIS A 325 -8.75 -11.66 -2.34
C HIS A 325 -9.29 -13.04 -1.96
N TRP A 326 -8.44 -13.92 -1.42
CA TRP A 326 -8.86 -15.21 -0.90
C TRP A 326 -9.96 -15.11 0.18
N THR A 327 -10.06 -13.96 0.86
CA THR A 327 -11.04 -13.76 1.94
C THR A 327 -12.49 -13.69 1.45
N GLN A 328 -12.74 -13.47 0.15
CA GLN A 328 -14.09 -13.41 -0.39
C GLN A 328 -14.85 -14.72 -0.17
N ASP A 329 -14.20 -15.86 -0.44
CA ASP A 329 -14.81 -17.18 -0.29
C ASP A 329 -14.16 -18.00 0.85
N GLY A 330 -12.92 -17.63 1.23
CA GLY A 330 -12.10 -18.38 2.18
C GLY A 330 -12.16 -17.88 3.62
N SER A 331 -12.84 -16.79 3.91
CA SER A 331 -13.01 -16.25 5.27
C SER A 331 -14.47 -15.96 5.58
N VAL A 332 -14.81 -15.90 6.89
CA VAL A 332 -16.17 -15.52 7.35
C VAL A 332 -16.54 -14.12 6.91
N THR A 333 -15.59 -13.19 6.92
CA THR A 333 -15.79 -11.81 6.45
C THR A 333 -14.70 -11.47 5.43
N SER A 334 -15.13 -11.01 4.25
CA SER A 334 -14.21 -10.58 3.21
C SER A 334 -13.45 -9.30 3.61
N GLN A 335 -12.29 -9.08 2.99
CA GLN A 335 -11.55 -7.83 3.19
C GLN A 335 -12.38 -6.60 2.77
N PHE A 336 -13.26 -6.73 1.80
CA PHE A 336 -14.09 -5.63 1.30
C PHE A 336 -15.21 -5.28 2.28
N ALA A 337 -15.93 -6.28 2.80
CA ALA A 337 -16.91 -6.08 3.86
C ALA A 337 -16.27 -5.49 5.11
N GLN A 338 -15.10 -5.99 5.48
CA GLN A 338 -14.39 -5.53 6.66
C GLN A 338 -13.83 -4.10 6.48
N HIS A 339 -13.37 -3.75 5.26
CA HIS A 339 -12.93 -2.39 4.95
C HIS A 339 -14.08 -1.39 5.15
N LEU A 340 -15.25 -1.67 4.57
CA LEU A 340 -16.43 -0.83 4.71
C LEU A 340 -16.88 -0.69 6.17
N ARG A 341 -16.86 -1.80 6.93
CA ARG A 341 -17.14 -1.77 8.36
C ARG A 341 -16.13 -0.89 9.10
N ALA A 342 -14.85 -1.08 8.81
CA ALA A 342 -13.77 -0.37 9.50
C ALA A 342 -13.81 1.14 9.25
N VAL A 343 -13.97 1.59 8.01
CA VAL A 343 -13.98 3.04 7.69
C VAL A 343 -15.23 3.76 8.24
N LEU A 344 -16.31 3.03 8.48
CA LEU A 344 -17.56 3.53 9.08
C LEU A 344 -17.63 3.34 10.61
N ASP A 345 -16.56 2.85 11.23
CA ASP A 345 -16.50 2.53 12.67
C ASP A 345 -17.60 1.55 13.12
N LEU A 346 -17.98 0.63 12.24
CA LEU A 346 -18.91 -0.44 12.56
C LEU A 346 -18.18 -1.61 13.25
N PRO A 347 -18.91 -2.47 14.01
CA PRO A 347 -18.30 -3.68 14.56
C PRO A 347 -17.66 -4.53 13.49
N LEU A 348 -16.40 -4.92 13.69
CA LEU A 348 -15.67 -5.79 12.77
C LEU A 348 -16.28 -7.20 12.79
N GLY A 349 -16.30 -7.84 11.63
CA GLY A 349 -16.72 -9.24 11.48
C GLY A 349 -15.57 -10.20 11.83
N ALA A 350 -15.90 -11.47 11.97
CA ALA A 350 -14.98 -12.56 12.21
C ALA A 350 -14.06 -12.80 10.99
N THR A 351 -12.80 -13.11 11.23
CA THR A 351 -11.75 -13.25 10.19
C THR A 351 -11.24 -14.69 10.02
N GLU A 352 -11.86 -15.64 10.70
CA GLU A 352 -11.51 -17.05 10.62
C GLU A 352 -11.62 -17.56 9.19
N ALA A 353 -10.69 -18.43 8.81
CA ALA A 353 -10.77 -19.15 7.54
C ALA A 353 -11.94 -20.16 7.56
N THR A 354 -12.66 -20.27 6.46
CA THR A 354 -13.78 -21.21 6.28
C THR A 354 -13.32 -22.62 5.90
N ALA A 355 -12.04 -22.77 5.55
CA ALA A 355 -11.43 -24.02 5.15
C ALA A 355 -10.02 -24.17 5.75
N HIS A 356 -9.50 -25.40 5.77
CA HIS A 356 -8.13 -25.67 6.21
C HIS A 356 -7.07 -24.95 5.38
N THR A 357 -7.34 -24.81 4.09
CA THR A 357 -6.47 -24.10 3.13
C THR A 357 -7.37 -23.51 2.06
N THR A 358 -7.16 -22.26 1.78
CA THR A 358 -7.75 -21.55 0.64
C THR A 358 -6.62 -21.17 -0.30
N VAL A 359 -6.79 -21.43 -1.58
CA VAL A 359 -5.85 -21.00 -2.62
C VAL A 359 -6.57 -20.00 -3.53
N MET A 360 -5.97 -18.84 -3.70
CA MET A 360 -6.40 -17.84 -4.66
C MET A 360 -5.36 -17.78 -5.77
N VAL A 361 -5.82 -17.78 -7.02
CA VAL A 361 -5.01 -17.59 -8.22
C VAL A 361 -5.55 -16.36 -8.94
N ASN A 362 -4.64 -15.47 -9.34
CA ASN A 362 -4.99 -14.19 -9.97
C ASN A 362 -4.90 -14.28 -11.49
#